data_db719c5c95fcf148641363803fa5175d
#
_entry.id   db719c5c95fcf148641363803fa5175d
#
_cell.length_a   1.000
_cell.length_b   1.000
_cell.length_c   1.000
_cell.angle_alpha   90.00
_cell.angle_beta   90.00
_cell.angle_gamma   90.00
#
_symmetry.space_group_name_H-M   'P 1'
#
loop_
_entity.id
_entity.type
_entity.pdbx_description
1 polymer ?
#
loop_
_entity_poly.entity_id
_entity_poly.type
_entity_poly.pdbx_seq_one_letter_code
_entity_poly.pdbx_strand_id
1 'polypeptide(L)'
;LLFSAIAKGSIGYMPPVEQLENPIDKYASQVISSDGKTLATYAHSQDNRIFVNYNDLSPDLVKALIATEDVRFYQHEGVDKISMLRVFFKTFLLGRRNSGGGSTLSQQLAKNLYPREEQQVTFIPIVKLKEMFTARRLENLYSKDDILTLYLNTVSFGENTFGIESAAQKYFSTSASDLTTAQAATLIGMLKGPSYYNPRLHPERALHRRNTVLSQMVKYNYLSETEGEKWKQQALGLQYQPINHYSGPAPYLREKIRRDAAEILEEYNQVYGTSYNLYQDGLILTTTLDAEMQRYAEEAVAGHMRELQQSFYSHLKKDPWEKKPEILRKAIENSQVYKRLKSQGFSGKQIQERLNEKKAMLIYSPAEGEKRVEYSSLDSIKHYLKILHPAFIAVEPHTGKIKAWVGDLDYKYFQYDQVEATRQVGSVF
;
A
#
# COMPACT_ATOMS: atom_id res chain seq x y z
N LEU A 1 25.01 33.10 19.56
CA LEU A 1 23.60 33.55 19.75
C LEU A 1 22.67 32.95 18.71
N LEU A 2 22.92 33.07 17.38
CA LEU A 2 22.05 32.54 16.31
C LEU A 2 21.85 31.02 16.43
N PHE A 3 22.91 30.26 16.59
CA PHE A 3 22.83 28.79 16.75
C PHE A 3 22.02 28.37 17.98
N SER A 4 22.18 29.06 19.10
CA SER A 4 21.43 28.81 20.33
C SER A 4 19.95 29.15 20.17
N ALA A 5 19.61 30.23 19.47
CA ALA A 5 18.26 30.65 19.19
C ALA A 5 17.53 29.64 18.28
N ILE A 6 18.23 29.11 17.24
CA ILE A 6 17.68 28.06 16.36
C ILE A 6 17.48 26.77 17.16
N ALA A 7 18.47 26.33 17.93
CA ALA A 7 18.40 25.11 18.72
C ALA A 7 17.29 25.13 19.80
N LYS A 8 16.97 26.32 20.34
CA LYS A 8 15.88 26.51 21.32
C LYS A 8 14.50 26.75 20.69
N GLY A 9 14.40 26.74 19.35
CA GLY A 9 13.14 26.99 18.66
C GLY A 9 12.66 28.43 18.65
N SER A 10 13.53 29.41 19.04
CA SER A 10 13.19 30.84 19.01
C SER A 10 13.10 31.39 17.57
N ILE A 11 13.63 30.67 16.60
CA ILE A 11 13.57 30.98 15.16
C ILE A 11 12.82 29.83 14.45
N GLY A 12 11.49 29.91 14.45
CA GLY A 12 10.59 28.92 13.87
C GLY A 12 10.52 27.60 14.67
N TYR A 13 9.61 26.70 14.27
CA TYR A 13 9.38 25.45 14.99
C TYR A 13 10.61 24.54 15.05
N MET A 14 10.87 23.96 16.22
CA MET A 14 11.87 22.94 16.47
C MET A 14 11.20 21.83 17.31
N PRO A 15 11.19 20.55 16.87
CA PRO A 15 10.51 19.50 17.60
C PRO A 15 11.09 19.36 19.02
N PRO A 16 10.25 19.28 20.06
CA PRO A 16 10.70 18.95 21.40
C PRO A 16 11.18 17.50 21.49
N VAL A 17 11.91 17.15 22.55
CA VAL A 17 12.53 15.82 22.68
C VAL A 17 11.46 14.73 22.74
N GLU A 18 10.34 15.01 23.40
CA GLU A 18 9.20 14.11 23.57
C GLU A 18 8.59 13.69 22.20
N GLN A 19 8.55 14.59 21.23
CA GLN A 19 8.13 14.25 19.87
C GLN A 19 9.18 13.45 19.10
N LEU A 20 10.46 13.60 19.47
CA LEU A 20 11.52 12.82 18.84
C LEU A 20 11.59 11.39 19.40
N GLU A 21 11.08 11.14 20.61
CA GLU A 21 11.02 9.79 21.22
C GLU A 21 9.95 8.90 20.56
N ASN A 22 8.91 9.49 19.95
CA ASN A 22 7.90 8.79 19.16
C ASN A 22 7.65 9.53 17.84
N PRO A 23 8.61 9.52 16.91
CA PRO A 23 8.58 10.38 15.74
C PRO A 23 7.57 9.95 14.66
N ILE A 24 7.01 8.78 14.78
CA ILE A 24 6.03 8.25 13.83
C ILE A 24 4.73 7.97 14.58
N ASP A 25 3.78 8.91 14.46
CA ASP A 25 2.49 8.82 15.15
C ASP A 25 1.46 7.96 14.41
N LYS A 26 1.79 7.44 13.21
CA LYS A 26 0.78 6.81 12.35
C LYS A 26 1.35 5.62 11.61
N TYR A 27 0.98 4.44 12.06
CA TYR A 27 1.23 3.18 11.38
C TYR A 27 -0.08 2.52 10.97
N ALA A 28 -0.07 1.92 9.79
CA ALA A 28 -1.17 1.06 9.37
C ALA A 28 -1.24 -0.18 10.26
N SER A 29 -2.42 -0.51 10.74
CA SER A 29 -2.63 -1.80 11.39
C SER A 29 -2.59 -2.94 10.38
N GLN A 30 -2.07 -4.09 10.81
CA GLN A 30 -1.88 -5.26 9.95
C GLN A 30 -2.85 -6.37 10.34
N VAL A 31 -3.39 -7.04 9.33
CA VAL A 31 -4.14 -8.30 9.50
C VAL A 31 -3.23 -9.44 9.10
N ILE A 32 -2.95 -10.36 10.02
CA ILE A 32 -2.02 -11.46 9.82
C ILE A 32 -2.77 -12.79 9.90
N SER A 33 -2.48 -13.68 8.94
CA SER A 33 -2.98 -15.06 8.92
C SER A 33 -2.32 -15.92 10.00
N SER A 34 -2.88 -17.10 10.26
CA SER A 34 -2.33 -18.06 11.24
C SER A 34 -0.95 -18.60 10.85
N ASP A 35 -0.58 -18.54 9.58
CA ASP A 35 0.73 -18.90 9.04
C ASP A 35 1.68 -17.69 8.88
N GLY A 36 1.35 -16.55 9.50
CA GLY A 36 2.21 -15.36 9.60
C GLY A 36 2.26 -14.46 8.38
N LYS A 37 1.42 -14.68 7.35
CA LYS A 37 1.39 -13.83 6.16
C LYS A 37 0.46 -12.64 6.35
N THR A 38 0.85 -11.48 5.85
CA THR A 38 0.01 -10.27 5.86
C THR A 38 -1.13 -10.41 4.86
N LEU A 39 -2.36 -10.40 5.37
CA LEU A 39 -3.59 -10.45 4.56
C LEU A 39 -4.05 -9.06 4.12
N ALA A 40 -3.90 -8.06 4.99
CA ALA A 40 -4.31 -6.69 4.73
C ALA A 40 -3.62 -5.69 5.65
N THR A 41 -3.76 -4.42 5.29
CA THR A 41 -3.41 -3.30 6.14
C THR A 41 -4.57 -2.32 6.22
N TYR A 42 -4.81 -1.76 7.42
CA TYR A 42 -5.78 -0.70 7.62
C TYR A 42 -5.06 0.61 7.92
N ALA A 43 -5.23 1.59 7.02
CA ALA A 43 -4.66 2.93 7.15
C ALA A 43 -5.65 3.97 6.63
N HIS A 44 -5.50 5.22 7.06
CA HIS A 44 -6.12 6.32 6.35
C HIS A 44 -5.49 6.46 4.95
N SER A 45 -6.26 6.86 3.96
CA SER A 45 -5.97 6.83 2.52
C SER A 45 -4.66 7.48 2.05
N GLN A 46 -3.90 8.12 2.92
CA GLN A 46 -2.61 8.77 2.60
C GLN A 46 -1.41 8.20 3.38
N ASP A 47 -1.62 7.34 4.40
CA ASP A 47 -0.56 6.88 5.30
C ASP A 47 -0.48 5.34 5.39
N ASN A 48 -0.49 4.67 4.25
CA ASN A 48 -0.37 3.20 4.18
C ASN A 48 1.07 2.74 4.45
N ARG A 49 1.57 3.00 5.67
CA ARG A 49 2.91 2.62 6.13
C ARG A 49 2.82 1.33 6.92
N ILE A 50 3.41 0.28 6.39
CA ILE A 50 3.61 -0.97 7.12
C ILE A 50 4.96 -0.88 7.80
N PHE A 51 4.99 -0.96 9.13
CA PHE A 51 6.23 -0.94 9.89
C PHE A 51 6.97 -2.27 9.77
N VAL A 52 8.28 -2.20 9.57
CA VAL A 52 9.20 -3.35 9.65
C VAL A 52 10.33 -3.05 10.61
N ASN A 53 10.75 -4.04 11.39
CA ASN A 53 11.92 -3.92 12.25
C ASN A 53 13.22 -4.07 11.44
N TYR A 54 14.34 -3.64 12.02
CA TYR A 54 15.66 -3.78 11.38
C TYR A 54 15.99 -5.22 10.95
N ASN A 55 15.67 -6.19 11.79
CA ASN A 55 15.94 -7.60 11.53
C ASN A 55 15.10 -8.19 10.39
N ASP A 56 14.01 -7.52 10.02
CA ASP A 56 13.11 -7.91 8.93
C ASP A 56 13.47 -7.19 7.62
N LEU A 57 14.58 -6.46 7.57
CA LEU A 57 15.09 -5.81 6.36
C LEU A 57 16.09 -6.72 5.63
N SER A 58 15.98 -6.79 4.31
CA SER A 58 17.02 -7.44 3.50
C SER A 58 18.38 -6.80 3.75
N PRO A 59 19.44 -7.57 4.06
CA PRO A 59 20.78 -7.04 4.26
C PRO A 59 21.30 -6.24 3.05
N ASP A 60 20.93 -6.65 1.84
CA ASP A 60 21.32 -5.97 0.60
C ASP A 60 20.61 -4.64 0.42
N LEU A 61 19.39 -4.48 0.96
CA LEU A 61 18.69 -3.20 0.99
C LEU A 61 19.46 -2.17 1.85
N VAL A 62 19.89 -2.58 3.04
CA VAL A 62 20.67 -1.71 3.95
C VAL A 62 22.00 -1.32 3.32
N LYS A 63 22.72 -2.29 2.72
CA LYS A 63 23.98 -2.04 2.00
C LYS A 63 23.78 -1.08 0.83
N ALA A 64 22.72 -1.27 0.03
CA ALA A 64 22.40 -0.40 -1.10
C ALA A 64 22.11 1.05 -0.64
N LEU A 65 21.36 1.20 0.44
CA LEU A 65 21.04 2.51 1.03
C LEU A 65 22.31 3.23 1.48
N ILE A 66 23.14 2.58 2.30
CA ILE A 66 24.38 3.17 2.83
C ILE A 66 25.35 3.51 1.70
N ALA A 67 25.57 2.59 0.75
CA ALA A 67 26.47 2.82 -0.38
C ALA A 67 26.05 4.00 -1.26
N THR A 68 24.74 4.29 -1.33
CA THR A 68 24.22 5.30 -2.25
C THR A 68 24.00 6.65 -1.60
N GLU A 69 23.43 6.67 -0.40
CA GLU A 69 22.99 7.90 0.26
C GLU A 69 24.00 8.41 1.30
N ASP A 70 24.65 7.51 2.06
CA ASP A 70 25.51 7.92 3.18
C ASP A 70 26.59 6.88 3.51
N VAL A 71 27.62 6.83 2.69
CA VAL A 71 28.68 5.80 2.81
C VAL A 71 29.42 5.81 4.15
N ARG A 72 29.40 6.92 4.88
CA ARG A 72 30.02 7.07 6.21
C ARG A 72 29.01 7.11 7.34
N PHE A 73 27.83 6.57 7.13
CA PHE A 73 26.73 6.60 8.08
C PHE A 73 27.13 6.16 9.49
N TYR A 74 27.93 5.11 9.60
CA TYR A 74 28.39 4.60 10.90
C TYR A 74 29.57 5.41 11.52
N GLN A 75 30.10 6.42 10.81
CA GLN A 75 31.29 7.18 11.22
C GLN A 75 30.99 8.60 11.73
N HIS A 76 29.73 9.03 11.69
CA HIS A 76 29.31 10.35 12.14
C HIS A 76 28.10 10.29 13.06
N GLU A 77 27.82 11.37 13.77
CA GLU A 77 26.68 11.54 14.68
C GLU A 77 25.69 12.57 14.08
N GLY A 78 24.95 12.15 13.06
CA GLY A 78 23.89 12.93 12.40
C GLY A 78 24.39 13.92 11.35
N VAL A 79 25.63 14.42 11.45
CA VAL A 79 26.21 15.39 10.52
C VAL A 79 27.61 14.95 10.08
N ASP A 80 27.76 14.69 8.79
CA ASP A 80 29.05 14.35 8.21
C ASP A 80 29.86 15.61 7.82
N LYS A 81 30.69 16.05 8.72
CA LYS A 81 31.58 17.26 8.53
C LYS A 81 32.48 17.14 7.32
N ILE A 82 33.02 15.94 7.01
CA ILE A 82 33.92 15.71 5.89
C ILE A 82 33.18 15.79 4.57
N SER A 83 31.99 15.23 4.47
CA SER A 83 31.12 15.36 3.30
C SER A 83 30.71 16.82 3.07
N MET A 84 30.35 17.53 4.12
CA MET A 84 30.03 18.96 4.03
C MET A 84 31.22 19.78 3.49
N LEU A 85 32.40 19.55 4.03
CA LEU A 85 33.61 20.22 3.58
C LEU A 85 33.92 19.92 2.10
N ARG A 86 33.77 18.64 1.71
CA ARG A 86 33.95 18.20 0.31
C ARG A 86 32.97 18.88 -0.63
N VAL A 87 31.69 18.98 -0.27
CA VAL A 87 30.65 19.65 -1.07
C VAL A 87 30.91 21.13 -1.15
N PHE A 88 31.28 21.78 -0.04
CA PHE A 88 31.67 23.19 -0.01
C PHE A 88 32.85 23.49 -0.98
N PHE A 89 33.95 22.73 -0.90
CA PHE A 89 35.06 22.89 -1.80
C PHE A 89 34.72 22.67 -3.26
N LYS A 90 33.97 21.61 -3.58
CA LYS A 90 33.57 21.30 -4.96
C LYS A 90 32.62 22.33 -5.56
N THR A 91 31.67 22.81 -4.76
CA THR A 91 30.65 23.76 -5.24
C THR A 91 31.24 25.18 -5.33
N PHE A 92 32.02 25.62 -4.31
CA PHE A 92 32.49 27.00 -4.21
C PHE A 92 33.76 27.23 -5.01
N LEU A 93 34.73 26.29 -4.96
CA LEU A 93 36.02 26.44 -5.66
C LEU A 93 36.02 25.92 -7.10
N LEU A 94 35.23 24.85 -7.40
CA LEU A 94 35.23 24.21 -8.71
C LEU A 94 33.97 24.50 -9.54
N GLY A 95 33.03 25.30 -9.03
CA GLY A 95 31.80 25.67 -9.74
C GLY A 95 30.89 24.52 -10.10
N ARG A 96 31.13 23.29 -9.59
CA ARG A 96 30.36 22.09 -9.91
C ARG A 96 29.11 22.01 -9.07
N ARG A 97 28.00 22.51 -9.59
CA ARG A 97 26.68 22.49 -8.91
C ARG A 97 26.09 21.09 -8.66
N ASN A 98 26.58 20.04 -9.32
CA ASN A 98 26.13 18.65 -9.22
C ASN A 98 27.04 17.72 -8.39
N SER A 99 27.64 18.21 -7.35
CA SER A 99 28.70 17.51 -6.59
C SER A 99 28.21 16.52 -5.52
N GLY A 100 27.15 15.77 -5.77
CA GLY A 100 26.65 14.71 -4.87
C GLY A 100 26.05 15.25 -3.55
N GLY A 101 25.18 14.48 -2.92
CA GLY A 101 24.52 14.86 -1.67
C GLY A 101 25.49 15.06 -0.50
N GLY A 102 25.39 16.19 0.17
CA GLY A 102 26.11 16.46 1.42
C GLY A 102 25.26 16.25 2.67
N SER A 103 24.02 15.74 2.50
CA SER A 103 23.09 15.44 3.60
C SER A 103 23.22 13.98 4.01
N THR A 104 23.26 13.73 5.31
CA THR A 104 23.27 12.38 5.90
C THR A 104 21.87 11.77 5.89
N LEU A 105 21.77 10.44 6.10
CA LEU A 105 20.48 9.75 6.30
C LEU A 105 19.70 10.32 7.48
N SER A 106 20.37 10.64 8.59
CA SER A 106 19.74 11.25 9.75
C SER A 106 19.15 12.64 9.45
N GLN A 107 19.80 13.44 8.59
CA GLN A 107 19.25 14.73 8.12
C GLN A 107 18.08 14.55 7.16
N GLN A 108 18.14 13.52 6.31
CA GLN A 108 17.01 13.17 5.44
C GLN A 108 15.83 12.68 6.27
N LEU A 109 16.06 11.86 7.29
CA LEU A 109 15.04 11.44 8.26
C LEU A 109 14.42 12.64 8.96
N ALA A 110 15.22 13.53 9.51
CA ALA A 110 14.74 14.76 10.16
C ALA A 110 13.85 15.60 9.24
N LYS A 111 14.18 15.70 7.97
CA LYS A 111 13.37 16.39 6.95
C LYS A 111 12.05 15.64 6.66
N ASN A 112 12.06 14.31 6.64
CA ASN A 112 10.87 13.51 6.36
C ASN A 112 9.86 13.54 7.52
N LEU A 113 10.37 13.50 8.76
CA LEU A 113 9.56 13.56 9.97
C LEU A 113 8.98 14.95 10.22
N TYR A 114 9.73 16.01 9.88
CA TYR A 114 9.37 17.42 10.12
C TYR A 114 9.49 18.21 8.80
N PRO A 115 8.50 18.14 7.92
CA PRO A 115 8.50 18.80 6.63
C PRO A 115 8.72 20.31 6.74
N ARG A 116 9.32 20.90 5.71
CA ARG A 116 9.67 22.35 5.70
C ARG A 116 8.45 23.26 5.80
N GLU A 117 7.32 22.83 5.29
CA GLU A 117 6.05 23.56 5.32
C GLU A 117 5.55 23.81 6.75
N GLU A 118 5.81 22.88 7.66
CA GLU A 118 5.44 22.99 9.08
C GLU A 118 6.42 23.88 9.89
N GLN A 119 7.63 24.15 9.34
CA GLN A 119 8.67 24.83 10.07
C GLN A 119 8.54 26.37 10.14
N GLN A 120 7.54 26.96 9.48
CA GLN A 120 7.25 28.41 9.45
C GLN A 120 8.47 29.29 9.04
N VAL A 121 9.50 28.73 8.42
CA VAL A 121 10.71 29.41 7.96
C VAL A 121 11.03 28.96 6.55
N THR A 122 11.15 29.94 5.64
CA THR A 122 11.45 29.69 4.22
C THR A 122 12.93 29.88 3.85
N PHE A 123 13.74 30.46 4.74
CA PHE A 123 15.16 30.70 4.47
C PHE A 123 15.97 29.40 4.56
N ILE A 124 16.36 28.86 3.40
CA ILE A 124 16.99 27.54 3.24
C ILE A 124 18.17 27.27 4.20
N PRO A 125 19.11 28.20 4.45
CA PRO A 125 20.21 27.96 5.41
C PRO A 125 19.73 27.67 6.83
N ILE A 126 18.71 28.38 7.32
CA ILE A 126 18.13 28.16 8.65
C ILE A 126 17.45 26.79 8.72
N VAL A 127 16.66 26.46 7.69
CA VAL A 127 16.00 25.14 7.59
C VAL A 127 17.06 24.04 7.62
N LYS A 128 18.17 24.21 6.90
CA LYS A 128 19.26 23.22 6.86
C LYS A 128 19.95 23.07 8.21
N LEU A 129 20.16 24.16 8.95
CA LEU A 129 20.68 24.09 10.31
C LEU A 129 19.72 23.35 11.26
N LYS A 130 18.41 23.56 11.12
CA LYS A 130 17.40 22.82 11.90
C LYS A 130 17.46 21.32 11.60
N GLU A 131 17.50 20.94 10.32
CA GLU A 131 17.67 19.55 9.91
C GLU A 131 18.91 18.92 10.58
N MET A 132 20.02 19.67 10.65
CA MET A 132 21.25 19.22 11.31
C MET A 132 21.11 19.05 12.83
N PHE A 133 20.47 20.00 13.51
CA PHE A 133 20.21 19.90 14.97
C PHE A 133 19.25 18.74 15.29
N THR A 134 18.19 18.60 14.52
CA THR A 134 17.24 17.48 14.68
C THR A 134 17.93 16.15 14.41
N ALA A 135 18.73 16.04 13.35
CA ALA A 135 19.51 14.84 13.05
C ALA A 135 20.44 14.44 14.20
N ARG A 136 21.11 15.41 14.81
CA ARG A 136 21.99 15.14 15.95
C ARG A 136 21.20 14.70 17.20
N ARG A 137 20.01 15.26 17.43
CA ARG A 137 19.13 14.82 18.52
C ARG A 137 18.62 13.39 18.29
N LEU A 138 18.23 13.05 17.06
CA LEU A 138 17.84 11.68 16.70
C LEU A 138 18.99 10.69 16.95
N GLU A 139 20.21 11.01 16.56
CA GLU A 139 21.39 10.15 16.80
C GLU A 139 21.75 10.00 18.28
N ASN A 140 21.32 10.93 19.14
CA ASN A 140 21.48 10.80 20.59
C ASN A 140 20.39 9.91 21.24
N LEU A 141 19.22 9.78 20.61
CA LEU A 141 18.08 9.01 21.11
C LEU A 141 18.04 7.59 20.53
N TYR A 142 18.48 7.41 19.30
CA TYR A 142 18.33 6.20 18.53
C TYR A 142 19.68 5.61 18.11
N SER A 143 19.77 4.29 18.10
CA SER A 143 20.89 3.58 17.49
C SER A 143 20.93 3.81 15.96
N LYS A 144 22.05 3.47 15.33
CA LYS A 144 22.17 3.53 13.87
C LYS A 144 21.13 2.64 13.17
N ASP A 145 20.85 1.47 13.71
CA ASP A 145 19.89 0.53 13.16
C ASP A 145 18.45 1.06 13.29
N ASP A 146 18.14 1.73 14.41
CA ASP A 146 16.85 2.41 14.59
C ASP A 146 16.66 3.55 13.60
N ILE A 147 17.71 4.34 13.33
CA ILE A 147 17.65 5.44 12.34
C ILE A 147 17.42 4.91 10.94
N LEU A 148 18.08 3.80 10.55
CA LEU A 148 17.83 3.13 9.26
C LEU A 148 16.40 2.62 9.18
N THR A 149 15.92 2.00 10.24
CA THR A 149 14.54 1.51 10.38
C THR A 149 13.53 2.64 10.22
N LEU A 150 13.67 3.70 10.99
CA LEU A 150 12.82 4.89 10.91
C LEU A 150 12.83 5.51 9.51
N TYR A 151 14.01 5.64 8.91
CA TYR A 151 14.16 6.20 7.56
C TYR A 151 13.41 5.36 6.52
N LEU A 152 13.64 4.05 6.49
CA LEU A 152 13.04 3.15 5.53
C LEU A 152 11.52 3.01 5.73
N ASN A 153 11.02 3.16 6.96
CA ASN A 153 9.59 3.16 7.26
C ASN A 153 8.90 4.50 6.93
N THR A 154 9.63 5.61 6.74
CA THR A 154 9.03 6.93 6.53
C THR A 154 9.16 7.47 5.12
N VAL A 155 10.19 7.05 4.39
CA VAL A 155 10.51 7.64 3.08
C VAL A 155 9.46 7.29 2.02
N SER A 156 9.21 8.24 1.10
CA SER A 156 8.27 8.05 -0.01
C SER A 156 8.92 7.31 -1.18
N PHE A 157 8.17 6.35 -1.73
CA PHE A 157 8.49 5.60 -2.95
C PHE A 157 7.57 5.97 -4.14
N GLY A 158 6.89 7.13 -4.06
CA GLY A 158 6.00 7.62 -5.11
C GLY A 158 4.61 6.95 -5.10
N GLU A 159 3.70 7.48 -5.91
CA GLU A 159 2.31 6.98 -6.03
C GLU A 159 1.62 6.78 -4.66
N ASN A 160 1.81 7.74 -3.74
CA ASN A 160 1.30 7.70 -2.36
C ASN A 160 1.74 6.44 -1.57
N THR A 161 2.93 5.92 -1.87
CA THR A 161 3.50 4.77 -1.17
C THR A 161 4.60 5.26 -0.25
N PHE A 162 4.45 5.01 1.04
CA PHE A 162 5.40 5.35 2.08
C PHE A 162 5.86 4.09 2.80
N GLY A 163 7.14 4.03 3.13
CA GLY A 163 7.76 2.88 3.77
C GLY A 163 8.15 1.77 2.80
N ILE A 164 9.21 1.08 3.18
CA ILE A 164 9.88 0.08 2.34
C ILE A 164 9.03 -1.18 2.14
N GLU A 165 8.30 -1.62 3.17
CA GLU A 165 7.44 -2.80 3.06
C GLU A 165 6.31 -2.57 2.06
N SER A 166 5.60 -1.44 2.19
CA SER A 166 4.56 -1.05 1.22
C SER A 166 5.11 -0.94 -0.20
N ALA A 167 6.36 -0.47 -0.36
CA ALA A 167 7.01 -0.38 -1.66
C ALA A 167 7.40 -1.76 -2.22
N ALA A 168 7.94 -2.65 -1.39
CA ALA A 168 8.29 -4.01 -1.77
C ALA A 168 7.05 -4.80 -2.23
N GLN A 169 5.97 -4.73 -1.48
CA GLN A 169 4.70 -5.36 -1.83
C GLN A 169 4.13 -4.77 -3.12
N LYS A 170 4.09 -3.45 -3.26
CA LYS A 170 3.50 -2.77 -4.41
C LYS A 170 4.25 -3.01 -5.72
N TYR A 171 5.57 -2.89 -5.70
CA TYR A 171 6.38 -2.96 -6.93
C TYR A 171 6.84 -4.38 -7.27
N PHE A 172 6.97 -5.26 -6.28
CA PHE A 172 7.56 -6.59 -6.46
C PHE A 172 6.76 -7.74 -5.88
N SER A 173 5.60 -7.48 -5.24
CA SER A 173 4.75 -8.51 -4.59
C SER A 173 5.54 -9.40 -3.61
N THR A 174 6.47 -8.79 -2.87
CA THR A 174 7.35 -9.47 -1.90
C THR A 174 7.48 -8.64 -0.63
N SER A 175 8.01 -9.24 0.45
CA SER A 175 8.32 -8.52 1.68
C SER A 175 9.64 -7.76 1.58
N ALA A 176 9.88 -6.80 2.48
CA ALA A 176 11.16 -6.08 2.57
C ALA A 176 12.33 -7.01 2.91
N SER A 177 12.09 -8.12 3.64
CA SER A 177 13.08 -9.14 3.98
C SER A 177 13.54 -9.95 2.76
N ASP A 178 12.63 -10.21 1.81
CA ASP A 178 12.84 -11.10 0.68
C ASP A 178 13.28 -10.36 -0.60
N LEU A 179 13.52 -9.05 -0.51
CA LEU A 179 14.01 -8.26 -1.64
C LEU A 179 15.36 -8.79 -2.12
N THR A 180 15.43 -9.13 -3.40
CA THR A 180 16.71 -9.43 -4.06
C THR A 180 17.57 -8.17 -4.18
N THR A 181 18.88 -8.34 -4.37
CA THR A 181 19.83 -7.22 -4.54
C THR A 181 19.39 -6.25 -5.64
N ALA A 182 18.87 -6.74 -6.78
CA ALA A 182 18.40 -5.91 -7.89
C ALA A 182 17.12 -5.14 -7.53
N GLN A 183 16.18 -5.75 -6.82
CA GLN A 183 14.96 -5.11 -6.33
C GLN A 183 15.27 -4.05 -5.28
N ALA A 184 16.11 -4.37 -4.29
CA ALA A 184 16.61 -3.44 -3.29
C ALA A 184 17.28 -2.23 -3.94
N ALA A 185 18.20 -2.44 -4.89
CA ALA A 185 18.87 -1.36 -5.63
C ALA A 185 17.86 -0.52 -6.45
N THR A 186 16.80 -1.10 -6.96
CA THR A 186 15.74 -0.38 -7.67
C THR A 186 15.00 0.56 -6.72
N LEU A 187 14.54 0.07 -5.57
CA LEU A 187 13.82 0.89 -4.58
C LEU A 187 14.71 2.00 -4.02
N ILE A 188 15.95 1.69 -3.66
CA ILE A 188 16.93 2.72 -3.22
C ILE A 188 17.18 3.74 -4.33
N GLY A 189 17.22 3.30 -5.57
CA GLY A 189 17.34 4.20 -6.72
C GLY A 189 16.20 5.22 -6.82
N MET A 190 15.00 4.85 -6.47
CA MET A 190 13.83 5.72 -6.48
C MET A 190 13.95 6.89 -5.49
N LEU A 191 14.67 6.75 -4.37
CA LEU A 191 14.76 7.77 -3.32
C LEU A 191 15.29 9.11 -3.81
N LYS A 192 16.09 9.12 -4.88
CA LYS A 192 16.58 10.35 -5.51
C LYS A 192 15.47 11.19 -6.16
N GLY A 193 14.39 10.53 -6.58
CA GLY A 193 13.23 11.19 -7.20
C GLY A 193 12.15 10.16 -7.47
N PRO A 194 11.26 9.89 -6.50
CA PRO A 194 10.30 8.77 -6.55
C PRO A 194 9.39 8.74 -7.78
N SER A 195 8.97 9.91 -8.27
CA SER A 195 8.15 10.00 -9.50
C SER A 195 9.02 9.86 -10.75
N TYR A 196 10.23 10.44 -10.75
CA TYR A 196 11.11 10.47 -11.93
C TYR A 196 11.76 9.12 -12.23
N TYR A 197 12.09 8.36 -11.18
CA TYR A 197 12.67 7.01 -11.27
C TYR A 197 11.68 5.89 -10.97
N ASN A 198 10.39 6.16 -11.10
CA ASN A 198 9.35 5.16 -10.89
C ASN A 198 9.48 4.02 -11.91
N PRO A 199 9.68 2.76 -11.47
CA PRO A 199 9.95 1.65 -12.39
C PRO A 199 8.74 1.25 -13.24
N ARG A 200 7.51 1.58 -12.81
CA ARG A 200 6.28 1.37 -13.57
C ARG A 200 6.08 2.44 -14.65
N LEU A 201 6.32 3.70 -14.29
CA LEU A 201 6.07 4.83 -15.19
C LEU A 201 7.26 5.11 -16.13
N HIS A 202 8.47 4.87 -15.66
CA HIS A 202 9.72 5.20 -16.35
C HIS A 202 10.75 4.07 -16.23
N PRO A 203 10.49 2.87 -16.79
CA PRO A 203 11.33 1.66 -16.60
C PRO A 203 12.77 1.86 -17.00
N GLU A 204 13.05 2.57 -18.10
CA GLU A 204 14.42 2.81 -18.57
C GLU A 204 15.21 3.70 -17.59
N ARG A 205 14.59 4.76 -17.07
CA ARG A 205 15.23 5.63 -16.07
C ARG A 205 15.47 4.88 -14.77
N ALA A 206 14.52 4.07 -14.34
CA ALA A 206 14.64 3.22 -13.17
C ALA A 206 15.78 2.21 -13.33
N LEU A 207 15.88 1.55 -14.50
CA LEU A 207 16.95 0.60 -14.82
C LEU A 207 18.32 1.26 -14.75
N HIS A 208 18.47 2.42 -15.38
CA HIS A 208 19.72 3.20 -15.32
C HIS A 208 20.09 3.60 -13.90
N ARG A 209 19.09 4.05 -13.11
CA ARG A 209 19.31 4.47 -11.73
C ARG A 209 19.64 3.28 -10.82
N ARG A 210 18.98 2.13 -10.98
CA ARG A 210 19.33 0.86 -10.32
C ARG A 210 20.79 0.51 -10.58
N ASN A 211 21.20 0.54 -11.83
CA ASN A 211 22.59 0.21 -12.22
C ASN A 211 23.60 1.19 -11.60
N THR A 212 23.22 2.46 -11.38
CA THR A 212 24.02 3.42 -10.61
C THR A 212 24.17 2.98 -9.15
N VAL A 213 23.08 2.52 -8.50
CA VAL A 213 23.13 2.01 -7.12
C VAL A 213 24.03 0.79 -7.03
N LEU A 214 23.86 -0.18 -7.92
CA LEU A 214 24.71 -1.38 -7.98
C LEU A 214 26.20 -1.01 -8.14
N SER A 215 26.51 -0.02 -8.99
CA SER A 215 27.89 0.49 -9.15
C SER A 215 28.41 1.16 -7.87
N GLN A 216 27.58 1.82 -7.07
CA GLN A 216 27.99 2.31 -5.75
C GLN A 216 28.25 1.17 -4.77
N MET A 217 27.42 0.14 -4.77
CA MET A 217 27.65 -1.05 -3.92
C MET A 217 28.97 -1.74 -4.26
N VAL A 218 29.31 -1.90 -5.53
CA VAL A 218 30.61 -2.41 -5.96
C VAL A 218 31.76 -1.49 -5.51
N LYS A 219 31.64 -0.19 -5.77
CA LYS A 219 32.65 0.82 -5.42
C LYS A 219 33.01 0.83 -3.93
N TYR A 220 32.04 0.54 -3.07
CA TYR A 220 32.24 0.54 -1.61
C TYR A 220 32.36 -0.87 -1.02
N ASN A 221 32.67 -1.88 -1.86
CA ASN A 221 32.93 -3.28 -1.48
C ASN A 221 31.77 -4.01 -0.79
N TYR A 222 30.53 -3.61 -1.10
CA TYR A 222 29.33 -4.35 -0.66
C TYR A 222 28.94 -5.46 -1.66
N LEU A 223 29.43 -5.39 -2.89
CA LEU A 223 29.33 -6.41 -3.94
C LEU A 223 30.68 -6.56 -4.64
N SER A 224 30.98 -7.75 -5.13
CA SER A 224 32.08 -7.96 -6.08
C SER A 224 31.72 -7.39 -7.48
N GLU A 225 32.71 -7.12 -8.31
CA GLU A 225 32.47 -6.65 -9.68
C GLU A 225 31.62 -7.66 -10.49
N THR A 226 31.89 -8.94 -10.34
CA THR A 226 31.16 -10.01 -11.02
C THR A 226 29.70 -10.07 -10.62
N GLU A 227 29.40 -9.93 -9.33
CA GLU A 227 28.01 -9.86 -8.83
C GLU A 227 27.32 -8.59 -9.32
N GLY A 228 28.00 -7.45 -9.27
CA GLY A 228 27.48 -6.19 -9.76
C GLY A 228 27.08 -6.26 -11.24
N GLU A 229 27.91 -6.82 -12.11
CA GLU A 229 27.60 -6.98 -13.53
C GLU A 229 26.47 -7.99 -13.75
N LYS A 230 26.44 -9.09 -13.00
CA LYS A 230 25.33 -10.07 -13.05
C LYS A 230 23.97 -9.41 -12.75
N TRP A 231 23.89 -8.57 -11.70
CA TRP A 231 22.65 -7.89 -11.32
C TRP A 231 22.26 -6.79 -12.32
N LYS A 232 23.21 -6.10 -12.92
CA LYS A 232 22.93 -5.08 -13.95
C LYS A 232 22.31 -5.66 -15.22
N GLN A 233 22.62 -6.91 -15.59
CA GLN A 233 22.07 -7.57 -16.75
C GLN A 233 20.62 -8.04 -16.57
N GLN A 234 20.13 -8.14 -15.33
CA GLN A 234 18.76 -8.55 -15.06
C GLN A 234 17.75 -7.46 -15.43
N ALA A 235 16.57 -7.88 -15.89
CA ALA A 235 15.42 -7.00 -16.02
C ALA A 235 15.01 -6.45 -14.65
N LEU A 236 14.14 -5.42 -14.61
CA LEU A 236 13.64 -4.84 -13.35
C LEU A 236 12.83 -5.83 -12.51
N GLY A 237 12.22 -6.85 -13.14
CA GLY A 237 11.46 -7.89 -12.44
C GLY A 237 10.21 -7.36 -11.72
N LEU A 238 9.57 -6.32 -12.27
CA LEU A 238 8.35 -5.74 -11.68
C LEU A 238 7.22 -6.76 -11.63
N GLN A 239 6.61 -6.87 -10.46
CA GLN A 239 5.36 -7.57 -10.19
C GLN A 239 4.39 -6.59 -9.53
N TYR A 240 4.01 -5.57 -10.29
CA TYR A 240 3.24 -4.44 -9.75
C TYR A 240 1.84 -4.85 -9.35
N GLN A 241 1.53 -4.67 -8.07
CA GLN A 241 0.18 -4.80 -7.52
C GLN A 241 -0.25 -3.48 -6.87
N PRO A 242 -1.31 -2.83 -7.39
CA PRO A 242 -1.83 -1.65 -6.73
C PRO A 242 -2.40 -2.05 -5.35
N ILE A 243 -1.89 -1.43 -4.30
CA ILE A 243 -2.47 -1.59 -2.96
C ILE A 243 -3.80 -0.84 -2.96
N ASN A 244 -4.90 -1.59 -3.05
CA ASN A 244 -6.25 -1.05 -2.94
C ASN A 244 -7.09 -1.96 -2.03
N HIS A 245 -8.24 -1.45 -1.56
CA HIS A 245 -9.14 -2.19 -0.64
C HIS A 245 -9.77 -3.44 -1.29
N TYR A 246 -9.73 -3.56 -2.61
CA TYR A 246 -10.37 -4.64 -3.37
C TYR A 246 -9.39 -5.78 -3.69
N SER A 247 -8.08 -5.53 -3.71
CA SER A 247 -7.05 -6.53 -4.04
C SER A 247 -6.51 -7.25 -2.80
N GLY A 248 -5.97 -8.45 -3.00
CA GLY A 248 -5.41 -9.31 -1.95
C GLY A 248 -6.39 -10.37 -1.43
N PRO A 249 -5.90 -11.34 -0.62
CA PRO A 249 -6.67 -12.49 -0.16
C PRO A 249 -7.81 -12.10 0.78
N ALA A 250 -8.86 -12.89 0.81
CA ALA A 250 -10.00 -12.80 1.72
C ALA A 250 -10.66 -11.41 1.85
N PRO A 251 -10.99 -10.69 0.75
CA PRO A 251 -11.44 -9.30 0.83
C PRO A 251 -12.72 -9.12 1.65
N TYR A 252 -13.62 -10.07 1.64
CA TYR A 252 -14.86 -10.05 2.43
C TYR A 252 -14.57 -10.19 3.93
N LEU A 253 -13.77 -11.18 4.30
CA LEU A 253 -13.40 -11.38 5.71
C LEU A 253 -12.58 -10.20 6.24
N ARG A 254 -11.70 -9.60 5.43
CA ARG A 254 -10.95 -8.40 5.83
C ARG A 254 -11.89 -7.24 6.19
N GLU A 255 -12.94 -7.03 5.43
CA GLU A 255 -13.93 -5.99 5.74
C GLU A 255 -14.72 -6.32 7.00
N LYS A 256 -15.04 -7.59 7.24
CA LYS A 256 -15.63 -8.03 8.50
C LYS A 256 -14.66 -7.77 9.67
N ILE A 257 -13.40 -8.20 9.56
CA ILE A 257 -12.37 -7.98 10.59
C ILE A 257 -12.23 -6.48 10.88
N ARG A 258 -12.27 -5.62 9.86
CA ARG A 258 -12.19 -4.16 10.04
C ARG A 258 -13.33 -3.63 10.90
N ARG A 259 -14.55 -4.09 10.65
CA ARG A 259 -15.74 -3.70 11.44
C ARG A 259 -15.66 -4.22 12.87
N ASP A 260 -15.38 -5.51 13.03
CA ASP A 260 -15.29 -6.17 14.34
C ASP A 260 -14.16 -5.55 15.19
N ALA A 261 -12.99 -5.30 14.59
CA ALA A 261 -11.87 -4.65 15.28
C ALA A 261 -12.18 -3.20 15.70
N ALA A 262 -12.88 -2.45 14.87
CA ALA A 262 -13.30 -1.09 15.23
C ALA A 262 -14.27 -1.08 16.41
N GLU A 263 -15.23 -2.02 16.46
CA GLU A 263 -16.19 -2.18 17.55
C GLU A 263 -15.47 -2.60 18.86
N ILE A 264 -14.59 -3.61 18.79
CA ILE A 264 -13.78 -4.07 19.93
C ILE A 264 -12.91 -2.93 20.49
N LEU A 265 -12.27 -2.13 19.61
CA LEU A 265 -11.44 -1.01 20.04
C LEU A 265 -12.27 0.11 20.68
N GLU A 266 -13.47 0.38 20.17
CA GLU A 266 -14.36 1.37 20.76
C GLU A 266 -14.76 0.95 22.19
N GLU A 267 -15.16 -0.29 22.38
CA GLU A 267 -15.48 -0.86 23.69
C GLU A 267 -14.26 -0.83 24.63
N TYR A 268 -13.10 -1.27 24.16
CA TYR A 268 -11.85 -1.25 24.92
C TYR A 268 -11.46 0.15 25.37
N ASN A 269 -11.52 1.12 24.48
CA ASN A 269 -11.20 2.51 24.77
C ASN A 269 -12.14 3.11 25.83
N GLN A 270 -13.43 2.76 25.77
CA GLN A 270 -14.41 3.21 26.79
C GLN A 270 -14.13 2.59 28.16
N VAL A 271 -13.80 1.30 28.22
CA VAL A 271 -13.57 0.59 29.49
C VAL A 271 -12.27 1.04 30.18
N TYR A 272 -11.20 1.21 29.39
CA TYR A 272 -9.85 1.45 29.92
C TYR A 272 -9.39 2.91 29.81
N GLY A 273 -10.21 3.82 29.25
CA GLY A 273 -9.86 5.24 29.10
C GLY A 273 -8.71 5.47 28.12
N THR A 274 -8.53 4.58 27.15
CA THR A 274 -7.53 4.69 26.09
C THR A 274 -8.10 5.32 24.82
N SER A 275 -7.25 5.57 23.81
CA SER A 275 -7.65 6.19 22.54
C SER A 275 -7.07 5.44 21.33
N TYR A 276 -6.97 4.11 21.40
CA TYR A 276 -6.45 3.32 20.29
C TYR A 276 -7.28 3.48 19.03
N ASN A 277 -6.59 3.60 17.91
CA ASN A 277 -7.18 3.81 16.59
C ASN A 277 -6.68 2.76 15.58
N LEU A 278 -7.60 2.03 15.00
CA LEU A 278 -7.31 0.97 14.02
C LEU A 278 -6.45 1.45 12.82
N TYR A 279 -6.53 2.72 12.47
CA TYR A 279 -5.91 3.25 11.25
C TYR A 279 -4.58 3.97 11.50
N GLN A 280 -4.14 4.12 12.74
CA GLN A 280 -2.99 4.96 13.10
C GLN A 280 -1.98 4.30 14.03
N ASP A 281 -2.41 3.34 14.87
CA ASP A 281 -1.58 2.87 15.99
C ASP A 281 -0.82 1.57 15.71
N GLY A 282 -0.78 1.13 14.44
CA GLY A 282 0.03 -0.02 14.03
C GLY A 282 -0.35 -1.34 14.72
N LEU A 283 -1.63 -1.56 14.95
CA LEU A 283 -2.12 -2.76 15.64
C LEU A 283 -1.89 -4.02 14.80
N ILE A 284 -1.59 -5.12 15.46
CA ILE A 284 -1.46 -6.44 14.80
C ILE A 284 -2.71 -7.25 15.11
N LEU A 285 -3.51 -7.52 14.09
CA LEU A 285 -4.73 -8.32 14.15
C LEU A 285 -4.43 -9.74 13.68
N THR A 286 -4.15 -10.64 14.61
CA THR A 286 -3.90 -12.05 14.29
C THR A 286 -5.22 -12.79 14.06
N THR A 287 -5.35 -13.45 12.92
CA THR A 287 -6.53 -14.21 12.54
C THR A 287 -6.28 -15.71 12.58
N THR A 288 -7.34 -16.48 12.52
CA THR A 288 -7.27 -17.95 12.40
C THR A 288 -7.20 -18.42 10.94
N LEU A 289 -7.30 -17.49 9.98
CA LEU A 289 -7.26 -17.77 8.56
C LEU A 289 -5.89 -18.34 8.18
N ASP A 290 -5.89 -19.36 7.34
CA ASP A 290 -4.70 -19.91 6.72
C ASP A 290 -4.59 -19.35 5.30
N ALA A 291 -3.51 -18.65 4.98
CA ALA A 291 -3.38 -17.94 3.71
C ALA A 291 -3.30 -18.89 2.51
N GLU A 292 -2.74 -20.08 2.69
CA GLU A 292 -2.66 -21.07 1.62
C GLU A 292 -4.03 -21.74 1.36
N MET A 293 -4.73 -22.12 2.43
CA MET A 293 -6.11 -22.63 2.31
C MET A 293 -7.04 -21.59 1.70
N GLN A 294 -6.88 -20.31 2.06
CA GLN A 294 -7.65 -19.22 1.46
C GLN A 294 -7.42 -19.14 -0.06
N ARG A 295 -6.18 -19.18 -0.49
CA ARG A 295 -5.83 -19.17 -1.91
C ARG A 295 -6.47 -20.35 -2.66
N TYR A 296 -6.36 -21.55 -2.10
CA TYR A 296 -7.00 -22.74 -2.71
C TYR A 296 -8.52 -22.61 -2.77
N ALA A 297 -9.15 -22.05 -1.74
CA ALA A 297 -10.59 -21.81 -1.72
C ALA A 297 -11.02 -20.81 -2.79
N GLU A 298 -10.32 -19.69 -2.93
CA GLU A 298 -10.60 -18.69 -3.96
C GLU A 298 -10.43 -19.27 -5.38
N GLU A 299 -9.36 -20.02 -5.63
CA GLU A 299 -9.10 -20.67 -6.92
C GLU A 299 -10.17 -21.73 -7.24
N ALA A 300 -10.54 -22.56 -6.26
CA ALA A 300 -11.56 -23.59 -6.45
C ALA A 300 -12.95 -22.98 -6.71
N VAL A 301 -13.33 -21.96 -5.96
CA VAL A 301 -14.60 -21.23 -6.18
C VAL A 301 -14.60 -20.58 -7.55
N ALA A 302 -13.54 -19.88 -7.95
CA ALA A 302 -13.46 -19.23 -9.25
C ALA A 302 -13.54 -20.25 -10.41
N GLY A 303 -12.85 -21.38 -10.27
CA GLY A 303 -12.87 -22.47 -11.27
C GLY A 303 -14.27 -23.08 -11.40
N HIS A 304 -14.86 -23.51 -10.29
CA HIS A 304 -16.18 -24.13 -10.29
C HIS A 304 -17.28 -23.17 -10.78
N MET A 305 -17.25 -21.93 -10.35
CA MET A 305 -18.26 -20.94 -10.75
C MET A 305 -18.19 -20.58 -12.23
N ARG A 306 -17.02 -20.68 -12.86
CA ARG A 306 -16.88 -20.51 -14.31
C ARG A 306 -17.69 -21.58 -15.07
N GLU A 307 -17.54 -22.83 -14.67
CA GLU A 307 -18.24 -23.97 -15.29
C GLU A 307 -19.74 -23.94 -14.98
N LEU A 308 -20.09 -23.68 -13.73
CA LEU A 308 -21.48 -23.61 -13.28
C LEU A 308 -22.23 -22.46 -13.99
N GLN A 309 -21.62 -21.29 -14.15
CA GLN A 309 -22.22 -20.16 -14.84
C GLN A 309 -22.46 -20.47 -16.33
N GLN A 310 -21.54 -21.15 -16.99
CA GLN A 310 -21.73 -21.60 -18.39
C GLN A 310 -22.88 -22.61 -18.50
N SER A 311 -22.92 -23.58 -17.59
CA SER A 311 -24.02 -24.55 -17.52
C SER A 311 -25.36 -23.86 -17.27
N PHE A 312 -25.40 -22.91 -16.34
CA PHE A 312 -26.63 -22.12 -16.07
C PHE A 312 -27.09 -21.37 -17.35
N TYR A 313 -26.19 -20.70 -18.07
CA TYR A 313 -26.56 -20.01 -19.32
C TYR A 313 -27.06 -20.96 -20.39
N SER A 314 -26.48 -22.16 -20.53
CA SER A 314 -26.91 -23.14 -21.51
C SER A 314 -28.34 -23.70 -21.23
N HIS A 315 -28.70 -23.77 -19.95
CA HIS A 315 -30.03 -24.24 -19.53
C HIS A 315 -31.10 -23.14 -19.46
N LEU A 316 -30.68 -21.88 -19.45
CA LEU A 316 -31.54 -20.73 -19.35
C LEU A 316 -32.22 -20.44 -20.71
N LYS A 317 -33.35 -21.08 -21.00
CA LYS A 317 -34.10 -20.89 -22.26
C LYS A 317 -34.75 -19.52 -22.39
N LYS A 318 -35.10 -18.88 -21.26
CA LYS A 318 -35.77 -17.58 -21.17
C LYS A 318 -35.27 -16.83 -19.96
N ASP A 319 -35.22 -15.50 -20.10
CA ASP A 319 -34.82 -14.66 -18.98
C ASP A 319 -35.82 -14.75 -17.81
N PRO A 320 -35.36 -14.80 -16.53
CA PRO A 320 -36.25 -14.97 -15.36
C PRO A 320 -37.36 -13.92 -15.26
N TRP A 321 -37.08 -12.68 -15.71
CA TRP A 321 -38.05 -11.57 -15.70
C TRP A 321 -39.13 -11.68 -16.78
N GLU A 322 -39.02 -12.58 -17.76
CA GLU A 322 -40.14 -12.85 -18.68
C GLU A 322 -41.35 -13.44 -17.94
N LYS A 323 -41.10 -14.28 -16.93
CA LYS A 323 -42.17 -14.86 -16.07
C LYS A 323 -42.46 -13.98 -14.85
N LYS A 324 -41.47 -13.21 -14.35
CA LYS A 324 -41.56 -12.38 -13.15
C LYS A 324 -41.01 -10.98 -13.41
N PRO A 325 -41.77 -10.10 -14.13
CA PRO A 325 -41.30 -8.77 -14.52
C PRO A 325 -40.92 -7.88 -13.34
N GLU A 326 -41.46 -8.15 -12.15
CA GLU A 326 -41.15 -7.43 -10.93
C GLU A 326 -39.68 -7.57 -10.51
N ILE A 327 -38.97 -8.64 -10.89
CA ILE A 327 -37.55 -8.84 -10.59
C ILE A 327 -36.73 -7.75 -11.29
N LEU A 328 -36.92 -7.60 -12.61
CA LEU A 328 -36.20 -6.60 -13.40
C LEU A 328 -36.58 -5.17 -12.99
N ARG A 329 -37.90 -4.92 -12.76
CA ARG A 329 -38.37 -3.62 -12.29
C ARG A 329 -37.71 -3.20 -10.99
N LYS A 330 -37.69 -4.08 -9.96
CA LYS A 330 -37.02 -3.80 -8.68
C LYS A 330 -35.52 -3.58 -8.84
N ALA A 331 -34.86 -4.35 -9.70
CA ALA A 331 -33.44 -4.16 -9.97
C ALA A 331 -33.14 -2.81 -10.63
N ILE A 332 -33.98 -2.37 -11.58
CA ILE A 332 -33.88 -1.05 -12.21
C ILE A 332 -34.08 0.05 -11.16
N GLU A 333 -35.16 -0.01 -10.38
CA GLU A 333 -35.50 1.00 -9.36
C GLU A 333 -34.43 1.11 -8.27
N ASN A 334 -33.77 0.00 -7.91
CA ASN A 334 -32.69 -0.06 -6.94
C ASN A 334 -31.33 0.36 -7.51
N SER A 335 -31.17 0.41 -8.84
CA SER A 335 -29.90 0.76 -9.46
C SER A 335 -29.49 2.21 -9.17
N GLN A 336 -28.18 2.44 -9.00
CA GLN A 336 -27.63 3.78 -8.78
C GLN A 336 -27.94 4.73 -9.93
N VAL A 337 -27.96 4.21 -11.17
CA VAL A 337 -28.26 5.00 -12.37
C VAL A 337 -29.69 5.51 -12.32
N TYR A 338 -30.66 4.66 -12.01
CA TYR A 338 -32.07 5.05 -11.87
C TYR A 338 -32.27 6.09 -10.78
N LYS A 339 -31.71 5.84 -9.57
CA LYS A 339 -31.83 6.76 -8.43
C LYS A 339 -31.23 8.13 -8.75
N ARG A 340 -30.08 8.18 -9.42
CA ARG A 340 -29.44 9.42 -9.86
C ARG A 340 -30.30 10.17 -10.90
N LEU A 341 -30.80 9.49 -11.93
CA LEU A 341 -31.64 10.12 -12.93
C LEU A 341 -32.95 10.66 -12.32
N LYS A 342 -33.54 9.92 -11.39
CA LYS A 342 -34.72 10.34 -10.66
C LYS A 342 -34.47 11.58 -9.80
N SER A 343 -33.32 11.63 -9.08
CA SER A 343 -32.96 12.80 -8.28
C SER A 343 -32.64 14.04 -9.10
N GLN A 344 -32.26 13.87 -10.38
CA GLN A 344 -32.07 14.94 -11.36
C GLN A 344 -33.38 15.44 -11.98
N GLY A 345 -34.54 14.88 -11.59
CA GLY A 345 -35.86 15.35 -12.05
C GLY A 345 -36.30 14.80 -13.40
N PHE A 346 -35.64 13.78 -13.99
CA PHE A 346 -36.07 13.19 -15.24
C PHE A 346 -37.38 12.42 -15.07
N SER A 347 -38.30 12.58 -16.08
CA SER A 347 -39.53 11.81 -16.13
C SER A 347 -39.28 10.31 -16.39
N GLY A 348 -40.24 9.47 -16.09
CA GLY A 348 -40.11 8.02 -16.31
C GLY A 348 -39.76 7.66 -17.76
N LYS A 349 -40.31 8.36 -18.76
CA LYS A 349 -40.00 8.14 -20.17
C LYS A 349 -38.54 8.51 -20.49
N GLN A 350 -38.08 9.66 -20.03
CA GLN A 350 -36.70 10.09 -20.20
C GLN A 350 -35.69 9.16 -19.51
N ILE A 351 -36.03 8.65 -18.32
CA ILE A 351 -35.21 7.64 -17.63
C ILE A 351 -35.10 6.36 -18.46
N GLN A 352 -36.22 5.87 -19.01
CA GLN A 352 -36.23 4.70 -19.87
C GLN A 352 -35.37 4.87 -21.12
N GLU A 353 -35.47 6.01 -21.80
CA GLU A 353 -34.64 6.33 -22.96
C GLU A 353 -33.14 6.30 -22.60
N ARG A 354 -32.74 6.96 -21.50
CA ARG A 354 -31.33 6.99 -21.04
C ARG A 354 -30.82 5.64 -20.55
N LEU A 355 -31.69 4.78 -19.98
CA LEU A 355 -31.31 3.42 -19.57
C LEU A 355 -31.04 2.52 -20.78
N ASN A 356 -31.63 2.81 -21.95
CA ASN A 356 -31.43 2.07 -23.19
C ASN A 356 -30.27 2.61 -24.07
N GLU A 357 -29.68 3.74 -23.71
CA GLU A 357 -28.56 4.31 -24.43
C GLU A 357 -27.29 3.46 -24.26
N LYS A 358 -26.77 2.96 -25.38
CA LYS A 358 -25.55 2.13 -25.38
C LYS A 358 -24.30 2.99 -25.24
N LYS A 359 -23.35 2.47 -24.47
CA LYS A 359 -22.04 3.09 -24.26
C LYS A 359 -20.98 2.01 -23.97
N ALA A 360 -19.74 2.32 -24.28
CA ALA A 360 -18.62 1.47 -23.90
C ALA A 360 -18.52 1.42 -22.36
N MET A 361 -18.54 0.23 -21.79
CA MET A 361 -18.38 0.01 -20.35
C MET A 361 -17.59 -1.25 -20.05
N LEU A 362 -17.00 -1.30 -18.87
CA LEU A 362 -16.32 -2.45 -18.33
C LEU A 362 -17.34 -3.24 -17.49
N ILE A 363 -17.48 -4.52 -17.77
CA ILE A 363 -18.31 -5.45 -16.99
C ILE A 363 -17.47 -6.62 -16.48
N TYR A 364 -17.93 -7.28 -15.44
CA TYR A 364 -17.38 -8.54 -14.95
C TYR A 364 -18.15 -9.72 -15.52
N SER A 365 -17.42 -10.77 -15.90
CA SER A 365 -17.99 -12.08 -16.29
C SER A 365 -17.26 -13.18 -15.52
N PRO A 366 -17.94 -14.12 -14.88
CA PRO A 366 -17.29 -15.24 -14.19
C PRO A 366 -16.41 -16.10 -15.09
N ALA A 367 -16.71 -16.15 -16.41
CA ALA A 367 -15.95 -16.93 -17.37
C ALA A 367 -14.66 -16.23 -17.87
N GLU A 368 -14.70 -14.90 -18.00
CA GLU A 368 -13.66 -14.13 -18.71
C GLU A 368 -13.03 -13.03 -17.83
N GLY A 369 -13.55 -12.82 -16.61
CA GLY A 369 -13.15 -11.69 -15.78
C GLY A 369 -13.70 -10.36 -16.30
N GLU A 370 -12.88 -9.30 -16.26
CA GLU A 370 -13.24 -7.98 -16.77
C GLU A 370 -13.22 -7.94 -18.30
N LYS A 371 -14.31 -7.45 -18.91
CA LYS A 371 -14.35 -7.21 -20.35
C LYS A 371 -15.02 -5.89 -20.72
N ARG A 372 -14.56 -5.30 -21.82
CA ARG A 372 -15.18 -4.11 -22.42
C ARG A 372 -16.29 -4.53 -23.36
N VAL A 373 -17.47 -3.92 -23.19
CA VAL A 373 -18.66 -4.18 -24.01
C VAL A 373 -19.38 -2.87 -24.33
N GLU A 374 -20.15 -2.87 -25.41
CA GLU A 374 -21.10 -1.82 -25.73
C GLU A 374 -22.49 -2.18 -25.23
N TYR A 375 -22.75 -1.86 -23.97
CA TYR A 375 -24.02 -2.14 -23.29
C TYR A 375 -24.74 -0.85 -22.93
N SER A 376 -26.07 -0.93 -22.91
CA SER A 376 -26.89 0.05 -22.18
C SER A 376 -26.85 -0.23 -20.69
N SER A 377 -27.28 0.74 -19.88
CA SER A 377 -27.42 0.52 -18.43
C SER A 377 -28.41 -0.59 -18.12
N LEU A 378 -29.45 -0.75 -18.94
CA LEU A 378 -30.41 -1.85 -18.83
C LEU A 378 -29.79 -3.22 -19.15
N ASP A 379 -28.95 -3.29 -20.20
CA ASP A 379 -28.22 -4.52 -20.54
C ASP A 379 -27.27 -4.93 -19.41
N SER A 380 -26.58 -3.97 -18.80
CA SER A 380 -25.72 -4.20 -17.65
C SER A 380 -26.52 -4.74 -16.45
N ILE A 381 -27.67 -4.16 -16.11
CA ILE A 381 -28.52 -4.66 -15.03
C ILE A 381 -28.96 -6.09 -15.33
N LYS A 382 -29.43 -6.38 -16.55
CA LYS A 382 -29.83 -7.73 -16.96
C LYS A 382 -28.67 -8.73 -16.90
N HIS A 383 -27.45 -8.30 -17.26
CA HIS A 383 -26.25 -9.12 -17.17
C HIS A 383 -25.96 -9.54 -15.72
N TYR A 384 -25.90 -8.57 -14.80
CA TYR A 384 -25.60 -8.83 -13.39
C TYR A 384 -26.68 -9.62 -12.67
N LEU A 385 -27.96 -9.50 -13.06
CA LEU A 385 -29.06 -10.32 -12.51
C LEU A 385 -28.96 -11.81 -12.84
N LYS A 386 -28.13 -12.20 -13.80
CA LYS A 386 -27.92 -13.61 -14.21
C LYS A 386 -26.63 -14.20 -13.66
N ILE A 387 -25.86 -13.46 -12.90
CA ILE A 387 -24.64 -13.99 -12.28
C ILE A 387 -25.01 -14.75 -11.01
N LEU A 388 -24.46 -15.96 -10.90
CA LEU A 388 -24.59 -16.80 -9.72
C LEU A 388 -23.56 -16.35 -8.67
N HIS A 389 -23.97 -16.28 -7.43
CA HIS A 389 -23.16 -15.80 -6.30
C HIS A 389 -22.82 -16.95 -5.37
N PRO A 390 -21.54 -17.32 -5.21
CA PRO A 390 -21.10 -18.37 -4.29
C PRO A 390 -20.89 -17.84 -2.87
N ALA A 391 -20.94 -18.76 -1.92
CA ALA A 391 -20.40 -18.59 -0.58
C ALA A 391 -19.62 -19.83 -0.19
N PHE A 392 -18.42 -19.66 0.36
CA PHE A 392 -17.61 -20.77 0.85
C PHE A 392 -16.94 -20.40 2.18
N ILE A 393 -17.01 -21.31 3.13
CA ILE A 393 -16.31 -21.20 4.42
C ILE A 393 -15.70 -22.55 4.79
N ALA A 394 -14.46 -22.54 5.23
CA ALA A 394 -13.79 -23.69 5.83
C ALA A 394 -13.61 -23.46 7.34
N VAL A 395 -14.12 -24.37 8.14
CA VAL A 395 -14.08 -24.29 9.61
C VAL A 395 -13.45 -25.54 10.18
N GLU A 396 -12.51 -25.38 11.11
CA GLU A 396 -11.91 -26.48 11.84
C GLU A 396 -12.93 -27.06 12.85
N PRO A 397 -13.32 -28.32 12.73
CA PRO A 397 -14.48 -28.86 13.48
C PRO A 397 -14.31 -28.83 15.00
N HIS A 398 -13.07 -29.04 15.49
CA HIS A 398 -12.81 -29.14 16.92
C HIS A 398 -12.70 -27.80 17.65
N THR A 399 -12.29 -26.76 16.94
CA THR A 399 -12.00 -25.43 17.54
C THR A 399 -12.98 -24.37 17.10
N GLY A 400 -13.73 -24.59 16.01
CA GLY A 400 -14.57 -23.58 15.38
C GLY A 400 -13.78 -22.50 14.65
N LYS A 401 -12.46 -22.65 14.50
CA LYS A 401 -11.61 -21.66 13.83
C LYS A 401 -11.88 -21.62 12.34
N ILE A 402 -12.09 -20.42 11.81
CA ILE A 402 -12.25 -20.16 10.38
C ILE A 402 -10.89 -20.22 9.71
N LYS A 403 -10.74 -21.10 8.70
CA LYS A 403 -9.50 -21.31 7.95
C LYS A 403 -9.52 -20.69 6.55
N ALA A 404 -10.71 -20.61 5.92
CA ALA A 404 -10.89 -19.91 4.66
C ALA A 404 -12.29 -19.29 4.57
N TRP A 405 -12.42 -18.19 3.82
CA TRP A 405 -13.66 -17.43 3.66
C TRP A 405 -13.73 -16.78 2.29
N VAL A 406 -14.67 -17.20 1.46
CA VAL A 406 -14.94 -16.63 0.15
C VAL A 406 -16.39 -16.13 0.11
N GLY A 407 -16.59 -14.82 0.18
CA GLY A 407 -17.90 -14.21 0.30
C GLY A 407 -18.64 -14.03 -1.03
N ASP A 408 -17.93 -13.95 -2.15
CA ASP A 408 -18.47 -13.92 -3.52
C ASP A 408 -17.32 -14.05 -4.55
N LEU A 409 -17.62 -13.87 -5.84
CA LEU A 409 -16.70 -14.01 -6.96
C LEU A 409 -15.58 -12.95 -7.00
N ASP A 410 -15.93 -11.68 -6.84
CA ASP A 410 -15.00 -10.56 -6.95
C ASP A 410 -15.52 -9.36 -6.14
N TYR A 411 -14.78 -8.96 -5.12
CA TYR A 411 -15.17 -7.89 -4.19
C TYR A 411 -15.30 -6.51 -4.84
N LYS A 412 -14.59 -6.25 -5.94
CA LYS A 412 -14.71 -5.00 -6.69
C LYS A 412 -16.09 -4.81 -7.30
N TYR A 413 -16.73 -5.91 -7.72
CA TYR A 413 -18.03 -5.90 -8.37
C TYR A 413 -19.17 -6.29 -7.45
N PHE A 414 -18.91 -7.16 -6.48
CA PHE A 414 -19.91 -7.76 -5.57
C PHE A 414 -19.44 -7.59 -4.12
N GLN A 415 -19.84 -6.49 -3.49
CA GLN A 415 -19.39 -6.17 -2.12
C GLN A 415 -20.26 -6.81 -1.03
N TYR A 416 -21.35 -7.50 -1.42
CA TYR A 416 -22.20 -8.19 -0.47
C TYR A 416 -21.63 -9.56 -0.12
N ASP A 417 -21.34 -9.78 1.16
CA ASP A 417 -20.77 -11.03 1.64
C ASP A 417 -21.86 -12.11 1.72
N GLN A 418 -21.81 -13.11 0.84
CA GLN A 418 -22.77 -14.18 0.78
C GLN A 418 -22.62 -15.18 1.95
N VAL A 419 -21.50 -15.21 2.66
CA VAL A 419 -21.30 -16.04 3.87
C VAL A 419 -22.09 -15.46 5.03
N GLU A 420 -22.11 -14.13 5.22
CA GLU A 420 -22.93 -13.44 6.24
C GLU A 420 -24.37 -13.23 5.78
N ALA A 421 -24.72 -13.55 4.55
CA ALA A 421 -26.03 -13.28 3.98
C ALA A 421 -27.16 -13.98 4.76
N THR A 422 -28.15 -13.19 5.18
CA THR A 422 -29.39 -13.75 5.75
C THR A 422 -30.15 -14.45 4.66
N ARG A 423 -30.45 -15.73 4.85
CA ARG A 423 -31.25 -16.56 3.94
C ARG A 423 -32.55 -17.01 4.58
N GLN A 424 -33.56 -17.21 3.74
CA GLN A 424 -34.82 -17.80 4.22
C GLN A 424 -34.55 -19.22 4.66
N VAL A 425 -35.10 -19.61 5.82
CA VAL A 425 -34.97 -20.96 6.36
C VAL A 425 -35.56 -21.98 5.36
N GLY A 426 -34.84 -23.07 5.12
CA GLY A 426 -35.25 -24.12 4.19
C GLY A 426 -34.86 -23.88 2.73
N SER A 427 -34.22 -22.78 2.38
CA SER A 427 -33.75 -22.51 1.01
C SER A 427 -32.53 -23.36 0.58
N VAL A 428 -32.01 -24.19 1.47
CA VAL A 428 -30.78 -25.01 1.27
C VAL A 428 -31.13 -26.44 0.82
N PHE A 429 -32.40 -26.81 0.81
CA PHE A 429 -32.87 -28.15 0.45
C PHE A 429 -33.59 -28.18 -0.89
#